data_c91880d1109e14c53646c155a4dcd130
#
_entry.id   c91880d1109e14c53646c155a4dcd130
#
_cell.length_a   1.000
_cell.length_b   1.000
_cell.length_c   1.000
_cell.angle_alpha   90.00
_cell.angle_beta   90.00
_cell.angle_gamma   90.00
#
_symmetry.space_group_name_H-M   'P 1'
#
loop_
_entity.id
_entity.type
_entity.pdbx_description
1 polymer ?
#
loop_
_entity_poly.entity_id
_entity_poly.type
_entity_poly.pdbx_seq_one_letter_code
_entity_poly.pdbx_strand_id
1 'polypeptide(L)'
;MNHNIVGDISIINYITVSGALFMIGACGILTNRQNMISILMSIELMLLAVNINFVAFSSYIGDLSGQIFTIFILTIAAAEAAIGLAIIMQFFRDKGTIEIGNANEMKG
;
A
#
# COMPACT_ATOMS: atom_id res chain seq x y z
N MET A 1 25.39 26.53 -3.32
CA MET A 1 24.84 26.71 -4.66
C MET A 1 24.46 25.39 -5.31
N ASN A 2 25.34 24.41 -5.30
CA ASN A 2 25.03 23.11 -5.85
C ASN A 2 23.99 22.32 -5.04
N HIS A 3 23.85 22.64 -3.76
CA HIS A 3 22.87 21.98 -2.89
C HIS A 3 21.43 22.17 -3.35
N ASN A 4 21.09 23.38 -3.82
CA ASN A 4 19.72 23.65 -4.25
C ASN A 4 19.35 22.88 -5.50
N ILE A 5 20.29 22.78 -6.44
CA ILE A 5 20.09 22.03 -7.68
C ILE A 5 19.94 20.54 -7.37
N VAL A 6 20.82 19.99 -6.54
CA VAL A 6 20.79 18.59 -6.15
C VAL A 6 19.52 18.30 -5.35
N GLY A 7 19.12 19.20 -4.42
CA GLY A 7 17.91 19.08 -3.66
C GLY A 7 16.67 19.07 -4.54
N ASP A 8 16.61 19.98 -5.52
CA ASP A 8 15.49 20.07 -6.44
C ASP A 8 15.38 18.83 -7.32
N ILE A 9 16.48 18.36 -7.85
CA ILE A 9 16.52 17.13 -8.64
C ILE A 9 16.09 15.95 -7.79
N SER A 10 16.57 15.88 -6.55
CA SER A 10 16.24 14.81 -5.62
C SER A 10 14.73 14.78 -5.32
N ILE A 11 14.13 15.93 -5.01
CA ILE A 11 12.70 15.98 -4.69
C ILE A 11 11.85 15.67 -5.92
N ILE A 12 12.24 16.12 -7.09
CA ILE A 12 11.54 15.79 -8.33
C ILE A 12 11.58 14.28 -8.58
N ASN A 13 12.72 13.65 -8.35
CA ASN A 13 12.86 12.21 -8.49
C ASN A 13 11.92 11.47 -7.53
N TYR A 14 11.85 11.88 -6.29
CA TYR A 14 10.95 11.26 -5.30
C TYR A 14 9.49 11.44 -5.67
N ILE A 15 9.10 12.64 -6.11
CA ILE A 15 7.73 12.91 -6.53
C ILE A 15 7.37 12.06 -7.76
N THR A 16 8.29 11.91 -8.70
CA THR A 16 8.09 11.11 -9.91
C THR A 16 7.87 9.65 -9.54
N VAL A 17 8.72 9.10 -8.68
CA VAL A 17 8.60 7.71 -8.24
C VAL A 17 7.29 7.50 -7.48
N SER A 18 6.96 8.40 -6.57
CA SER A 18 5.72 8.29 -5.80
C SER A 18 4.49 8.41 -6.69
N GLY A 19 4.52 9.31 -7.66
CA GLY A 19 3.43 9.43 -8.64
C GLY A 19 3.24 8.16 -9.44
N ALA A 20 4.34 7.55 -9.89
CA ALA A 20 4.31 6.29 -10.63
C ALA A 20 3.73 5.17 -9.76
N LEU A 21 4.18 5.05 -8.52
CA LEU A 21 3.68 4.04 -7.59
C LEU A 21 2.19 4.22 -7.30
N PHE A 22 1.75 5.46 -7.12
CA PHE A 22 0.35 5.77 -6.89
C PHE A 22 -0.50 5.34 -8.09
N MET A 23 -0.05 5.65 -9.29
CA MET A 23 -0.76 5.27 -10.51
C MET A 23 -0.79 3.76 -10.70
N ILE A 24 0.30 3.07 -10.39
CA ILE A 24 0.34 1.60 -10.44
C ILE A 24 -0.66 1.02 -9.46
N GLY A 25 -0.71 1.55 -8.24
CA GLY A 25 -1.68 1.12 -7.23
C GLY A 25 -3.11 1.35 -7.68
N ALA A 26 -3.40 2.53 -8.20
CA ALA A 26 -4.73 2.85 -8.70
C ALA A 26 -5.15 1.93 -9.86
N CYS A 27 -4.24 1.70 -10.80
CA CYS A 27 -4.49 0.77 -11.90
C CYS A 27 -4.70 -0.66 -11.41
N GLY A 28 -3.96 -1.07 -10.38
CA GLY A 28 -4.14 -2.39 -9.76
C GLY A 28 -5.54 -2.58 -9.21
N ILE A 29 -6.10 -1.56 -8.56
CA ILE A 29 -7.48 -1.62 -8.06
C ILE A 29 -8.46 -1.74 -9.21
N LEU A 30 -8.28 -0.94 -10.26
CA LEU A 30 -9.21 -0.90 -11.39
C LEU A 30 -9.19 -2.20 -12.19
N THR A 31 -8.03 -2.84 -12.32
CA THR A 31 -7.88 -4.05 -13.14
C THR A 31 -8.22 -5.34 -12.39
N ASN A 32 -7.95 -5.38 -11.07
CA ASN A 32 -8.10 -6.59 -10.28
C ASN A 32 -9.05 -6.43 -9.09
N ARG A 33 -10.11 -5.68 -9.29
CA ARG A 33 -11.03 -5.34 -8.19
C ARG A 33 -11.80 -6.53 -7.61
N GLN A 34 -11.73 -7.70 -8.23
CA GLN A 34 -12.34 -8.91 -7.68
C GLN A 34 -11.38 -9.72 -6.82
N ASN A 35 -10.10 -9.40 -6.87
CA ASN A 35 -9.07 -10.08 -6.07
C ASN A 35 -8.76 -9.23 -4.83
N MET A 36 -9.21 -9.71 -3.67
CA MET A 36 -9.05 -8.97 -2.41
C MET A 36 -7.58 -8.74 -2.05
N ILE A 37 -6.73 -9.72 -2.30
CA ILE A 37 -5.28 -9.59 -2.02
C ILE A 37 -4.67 -8.52 -2.93
N SER A 38 -5.04 -8.51 -4.20
CA SER A 38 -4.55 -7.51 -5.14
C SER A 38 -5.01 -6.11 -4.75
N ILE A 39 -6.26 -5.95 -4.32
CA ILE A 39 -6.78 -4.66 -3.84
C ILE A 39 -6.00 -4.20 -2.61
N LEU A 40 -5.78 -5.09 -1.66
CA LEU A 40 -5.04 -4.75 -0.45
C LEU A 40 -3.61 -4.29 -0.80
N MET A 41 -2.92 -5.02 -1.65
CA MET A 41 -1.57 -4.65 -2.08
C MET A 41 -1.55 -3.32 -2.83
N SER A 42 -2.56 -3.07 -3.66
CA SER A 42 -2.69 -1.83 -4.41
C SER A 42 -2.88 -0.63 -3.49
N ILE A 43 -3.72 -0.77 -2.48
CA ILE A 43 -3.93 0.28 -1.47
C ILE A 43 -2.61 0.54 -0.72
N GLU A 44 -1.88 -0.51 -0.38
CA GLU A 44 -0.59 -0.36 0.30
C GLU A 44 0.42 0.38 -0.56
N LEU A 45 0.45 0.12 -1.87
CA LEU A 45 1.29 0.87 -2.80
C LEU A 45 0.92 2.35 -2.84
N MET A 46 -0.37 2.67 -2.84
CA MET A 46 -0.84 4.05 -2.83
C MET A 46 -0.45 4.76 -1.53
N LEU A 47 -0.58 4.08 -0.40
CA LEU A 47 -0.16 4.61 0.89
C LEU A 47 1.36 4.83 0.93
N LEU A 48 2.13 3.90 0.39
CA LEU A 48 3.57 4.05 0.28
C LEU A 48 3.93 5.30 -0.55
N ALA A 49 3.24 5.51 -1.67
CA ALA A 49 3.45 6.67 -2.52
C ALA A 49 3.22 7.97 -1.75
N VAL A 50 2.12 8.04 -1.00
CA VAL A 50 1.81 9.21 -0.17
C VAL A 50 2.90 9.42 0.88
N ASN A 51 3.37 8.36 1.51
CA ASN A 51 4.42 8.44 2.53
C ASN A 51 5.74 8.94 1.95
N ILE A 52 6.10 8.49 0.76
CA ILE A 52 7.30 8.98 0.07
C ILE A 52 7.20 10.50 -0.12
N ASN A 53 6.04 11.01 -0.50
CA ASN A 53 5.83 12.44 -0.66
C ASN A 53 5.99 13.19 0.66
N PHE A 54 5.40 12.68 1.74
CA PHE A 54 5.52 13.32 3.06
C PHE A 54 6.97 13.42 3.50
N VAL A 55 7.72 12.34 3.35
CA VAL A 55 9.14 12.32 3.72
C VAL A 55 9.95 13.26 2.83
N ALA A 56 9.70 13.23 1.53
CA ALA A 56 10.43 14.07 0.57
C ALA A 56 10.19 15.55 0.85
N PHE A 57 8.95 15.97 1.03
CA PHE A 57 8.62 17.36 1.31
C PHE A 57 9.14 17.78 2.69
N SER A 58 9.05 16.92 3.68
CA SER A 58 9.57 17.18 5.02
C SER A 58 11.07 17.41 4.98
N SER A 59 11.79 16.59 4.25
CA SER A 59 13.22 16.72 4.10
C SER A 59 13.60 17.98 3.32
N TYR A 60 12.83 18.30 2.28
CA TYR A 60 13.09 19.47 1.44
C TYR A 60 12.87 20.78 2.20
N ILE A 61 11.82 20.85 2.97
CA ILE A 61 11.48 22.05 3.77
C ILE A 61 12.33 22.14 5.02
N GLY A 62 12.84 21.01 5.52
CA GLY A 62 13.58 20.96 6.77
C GLY A 62 12.69 20.87 8.00
N ASP A 63 11.45 20.43 7.84
CA ASP A 63 10.47 20.29 8.91
C ASP A 63 10.19 18.82 9.18
N LEU A 64 10.31 18.40 10.43
CA LEU A 64 10.11 17.01 10.84
C LEU A 64 8.64 16.58 10.85
N SER A 65 7.71 17.51 10.72
CA SER A 65 6.27 17.21 10.80
C SER A 65 5.84 16.14 9.81
N GLY A 66 6.34 16.20 8.56
CA GLY A 66 6.01 15.20 7.54
C GLY A 66 6.53 13.82 7.89
N GLN A 67 7.72 13.74 8.51
CA GLN A 67 8.29 12.45 8.93
C GLN A 67 7.51 11.85 10.09
N ILE A 68 7.08 12.68 11.03
CA ILE A 68 6.23 12.23 12.14
C ILE A 68 4.91 11.72 11.60
N PHE A 69 4.29 12.46 10.69
CA PHE A 69 3.05 12.04 10.04
C PHE A 69 3.21 10.70 9.33
N THR A 70 4.35 10.51 8.65
CA THR A 70 4.66 9.25 7.97
C THR A 70 4.69 8.08 8.95
N ILE A 71 5.26 8.26 10.13
CA ILE A 71 5.30 7.21 11.15
C ILE A 71 3.87 6.82 11.57
N PHE A 72 2.99 7.80 11.79
CA PHE A 72 1.61 7.53 12.11
C PHE A 72 0.89 6.78 10.99
N ILE A 73 1.07 7.22 9.75
CA ILE A 73 0.44 6.58 8.58
C ILE A 73 0.95 5.15 8.44
N LEU A 74 2.25 4.91 8.60
CA LEU A 74 2.82 3.57 8.54
C LEU A 74 2.26 2.66 9.62
N THR A 75 2.08 3.20 10.82
CA THR A 75 1.50 2.44 11.94
C THR A 75 0.06 2.03 11.63
N ILE A 76 -0.74 2.98 11.15
CA ILE A 76 -2.14 2.72 10.77
C ILE A 76 -2.19 1.74 9.61
N ALA A 77 -1.37 1.95 8.59
CA ALA A 77 -1.33 1.09 7.42
C ALA A 77 -0.90 -0.33 7.79
N ALA A 78 0.07 -0.48 8.67
CA ALA A 78 0.49 -1.80 9.15
C ALA A 78 -0.63 -2.51 9.90
N ALA A 79 -1.36 -1.78 10.76
CA ALA A 79 -2.49 -2.34 11.48
C ALA A 79 -3.61 -2.75 10.52
N GLU A 80 -3.93 -1.91 9.55
CA GLU A 80 -4.96 -2.21 8.56
C GLU A 80 -4.57 -3.40 7.69
N ALA A 81 -3.32 -3.47 7.28
CA ALA A 81 -2.81 -4.60 6.49
C ALA A 81 -2.89 -5.90 7.27
N ALA A 82 -2.53 -5.88 8.55
CA ALA A 82 -2.61 -7.05 9.40
C ALA A 82 -4.05 -7.53 9.57
N ILE A 83 -4.97 -6.61 9.84
CA ILE A 83 -6.40 -6.91 9.98
C ILE A 83 -6.96 -7.42 8.66
N GLY A 84 -6.68 -6.73 7.57
CA GLY A 84 -7.14 -7.11 6.24
C GLY A 84 -6.64 -8.48 5.83
N LEU A 85 -5.36 -8.75 6.09
CA LEU A 85 -4.77 -10.05 5.78
C LEU A 85 -5.40 -11.15 6.62
N ALA A 86 -5.66 -10.89 7.90
CA ALA A 86 -6.33 -11.85 8.77
C ALA A 86 -7.74 -12.17 8.27
N ILE A 87 -8.49 -11.16 7.84
CA ILE A 87 -9.83 -11.33 7.29
C ILE A 87 -9.77 -12.17 6.01
N ILE A 88 -8.83 -11.86 5.12
CA ILE A 88 -8.65 -12.60 3.86
C ILE A 88 -8.29 -14.06 4.15
N MET A 89 -7.40 -14.29 5.08
CA MET A 89 -7.00 -15.65 5.47
C MET A 89 -8.19 -16.43 6.02
N GLN A 90 -9.00 -15.79 6.85
CA GLN A 90 -10.20 -16.42 7.40
C GLN A 90 -11.20 -16.75 6.30
N PHE A 91 -11.39 -15.83 5.35
CA PHE A 91 -12.26 -16.04 4.21
C PHE A 91 -11.82 -17.26 3.39
N PHE A 92 -10.54 -17.39 3.10
CA PHE A 92 -10.03 -18.52 2.33
C PHE A 92 -10.10 -19.83 3.11
N ARG A 93 -9.92 -19.79 4.42
CA ARG A 93 -10.10 -20.98 5.27
C ARG A 93 -11.55 -21.47 5.24
N ASP A 94 -12.49 -20.57 5.39
CA ASP A 94 -13.91 -20.91 5.36
C ASP A 94 -14.31 -21.45 3.99
N LYS A 95 -13.83 -20.84 2.91
CA LYS A 95 -14.07 -21.31 1.55
C LYS A 95 -13.47 -22.69 1.32
N GLY A 96 -12.24 -22.89 1.79
CA GLY A 96 -11.58 -24.19 1.69
C GLY A 96 -12.36 -25.28 2.44
N THR A 97 -12.87 -24.96 3.61
CA THR A 97 -13.71 -25.88 4.39
C THR A 97 -14.98 -26.23 3.65
N ILE A 98 -15.63 -25.25 3.04
CA ILE A 98 -16.85 -25.46 2.25
C ILE A 98 -16.55 -26.34 1.04
N GLU A 99 -15.46 -26.09 0.34
CA GLU A 99 -15.05 -26.90 -0.81
C GLU A 99 -14.77 -28.34 -0.43
N ILE A 100 -14.12 -28.58 0.69
CA ILE A 100 -13.86 -29.90 1.22
C ILE A 100 -15.19 -30.60 1.58
N GLY A 101 -16.11 -29.87 2.23
CA GLY A 101 -17.43 -30.37 2.55
C GLY A 101 -18.21 -30.78 1.31
N ASN A 102 -18.19 -29.94 0.27
CA ASN A 102 -18.83 -30.23 -1.01
C ASN A 102 -18.23 -31.45 -1.68
N ALA A 103 -16.90 -31.58 -1.65
CA ALA A 103 -16.21 -32.74 -2.22
C ALA A 103 -16.62 -34.02 -1.51
N ASN A 104 -16.76 -34.01 -0.18
CA ASN A 104 -17.21 -35.14 0.58
C ASN A 104 -18.66 -35.53 0.26
N GLU A 105 -19.53 -34.54 0.10
CA GLU A 105 -20.88 -34.76 -0.31
C GLU A 105 -21.01 -35.41 -1.69
N MET A 106 -20.17 -34.96 -2.60
CA MET A 106 -20.15 -35.50 -3.95
C MET A 106 -19.62 -36.94 -3.99
N LYS A 107 -18.77 -37.33 -3.06
CA LYS A 107 -18.27 -38.71 -2.97
C LYS A 107 -19.23 -39.62 -2.23
N GLY A 108 -19.97 -39.04 -1.33
CA GLY A 108 -20.92 -39.78 -0.49
C GLY A 108 -22.21 -40.11 -1.18
#